data_a4b96717f8e33964915fc12b510fbcce
#
_entry.id   a4b96717f8e33964915fc12b510fbcce
#
_cell.length_a   1.000
_cell.length_b   1.000
_cell.length_c   1.000
_cell.angle_alpha   90.00
_cell.angle_beta   90.00
_cell.angle_gamma   90.00
#
_symmetry.space_group_name_H-M   'P 1'
#
loop_
_entity.id
_entity.type
_entity.pdbx_description
1 polymer ?
#
loop_
_entity_poly.entity_id
_entity_poly.type
_entity_poly.pdbx_seq_one_letter_code
_entity_poly.pdbx_strand_id
1 'polypeptide(L)'
;AGDALTQGLSRLQNATGSVERAGQVYEALYRNALQTGVAVSESVDAFQRFSIAAREIGATSDQVVRLVGGLQRVAIVSGASTQEISSATLQLAQALASGVLQGDELRSILEAMPLLAEGLARELGVSIGELRKLGSEGKLTADTVFPALLRAGERLNGEFERAPLSVGRAFGQLTAAADQFL
;
A
#
# COMPACT_ATOMS: atom_id res chain seq x y z
N ALA A 1 -11.51 -12.37 18.73
CA ALA A 1 -11.85 -11.11 18.05
C ALA A 1 -11.29 -9.89 18.80
N GLY A 2 -11.48 -9.79 20.13
CA GLY A 2 -10.98 -8.69 20.95
C GLY A 2 -9.46 -8.57 20.99
N ASP A 3 -8.75 -9.69 21.00
CA ASP A 3 -7.29 -9.72 21.06
C ASP A 3 -6.63 -9.19 19.80
N ALA A 4 -7.16 -9.51 18.62
CA ALA A 4 -6.64 -9.01 17.35
C ALA A 4 -6.80 -7.50 17.23
N LEU A 5 -7.94 -6.95 17.65
CA LEU A 5 -8.18 -5.51 17.69
C LEU A 5 -7.24 -4.82 18.67
N THR A 6 -7.10 -5.36 19.87
CA THR A 6 -6.23 -4.81 20.93
C THR A 6 -4.77 -4.81 20.49
N GLN A 7 -4.29 -5.90 19.90
CA GLN A 7 -2.93 -5.99 19.36
C GLN A 7 -2.70 -5.01 18.22
N GLY A 8 -3.65 -4.90 17.30
CA GLY A 8 -3.59 -3.96 16.19
C GLY A 8 -3.51 -2.51 16.67
N LEU A 9 -4.35 -2.12 17.62
CA LEU A 9 -4.34 -0.78 18.20
C LEU A 9 -3.03 -0.48 18.96
N SER A 10 -2.50 -1.46 19.71
CA SER A 10 -1.23 -1.30 20.40
C SER A 10 -0.07 -1.07 19.43
N ARG A 11 -0.03 -1.83 18.34
CA ARG A 11 0.99 -1.69 17.30
C ARG A 11 0.90 -0.33 16.60
N LEU A 12 -0.32 0.12 16.30
CA LEU A 12 -0.55 1.42 15.69
C LEU A 12 -0.23 2.57 16.65
N GLN A 13 -0.51 2.40 17.94
CA GLN A 13 -0.12 3.37 18.95
C GLN A 13 1.39 3.55 19.00
N ASN A 14 2.15 2.47 18.95
CA ASN A 14 3.61 2.51 18.89
C ASN A 14 4.10 3.19 17.60
N ALA A 15 3.46 2.93 16.47
CA ALA A 15 3.84 3.52 15.19
C ALA A 15 3.46 5.00 15.06
N THR A 16 2.31 5.41 15.59
CA THR A 16 1.79 6.79 15.49
C THR A 16 2.15 7.69 16.67
N GLY A 17 2.47 7.09 17.82
CA GLY A 17 2.75 7.82 19.08
C GLY A 17 1.50 8.38 19.77
N SER A 18 0.29 8.00 19.33
CA SER A 18 -0.97 8.56 19.84
C SER A 18 -2.07 7.51 19.80
N VAL A 19 -2.83 7.40 20.89
CA VAL A 19 -4.01 6.53 20.98
C VAL A 19 -5.09 6.98 19.99
N GLU A 20 -5.30 8.28 19.89
CA GLU A 20 -6.26 8.87 18.96
C GLU A 20 -5.95 8.58 17.51
N ARG A 21 -4.70 8.80 17.12
CA ARG A 21 -4.24 8.48 15.74
C ARG A 21 -4.29 7.00 15.46
N ALA A 22 -3.94 6.16 16.42
CA ALA A 22 -4.03 4.72 16.27
C ALA A 22 -5.46 4.28 15.95
N GLY A 23 -6.46 4.83 16.64
CA GLY A 23 -7.86 4.56 16.38
C GLY A 23 -8.30 5.01 14.97
N GLN A 24 -7.90 6.19 14.56
CA GLN A 24 -8.19 6.73 13.22
C GLN A 24 -7.56 5.88 12.11
N VAL A 25 -6.31 5.50 12.29
CA VAL A 25 -5.59 4.65 11.34
C VAL A 25 -6.26 3.27 11.26
N TYR A 26 -6.57 2.66 12.40
CA TYR A 26 -7.24 1.37 12.43
C TYR A 26 -8.57 1.40 11.69
N GLU A 27 -9.38 2.43 11.92
CA GLU A 27 -10.66 2.61 11.23
C GLU A 27 -10.49 2.72 9.72
N ALA A 28 -9.49 3.48 9.26
CA ALA A 28 -9.19 3.61 7.85
C ALA A 28 -8.73 2.29 7.22
N LEU A 29 -7.86 1.55 7.91
CA LEU A 29 -7.40 0.23 7.45
C LEU A 29 -8.53 -0.80 7.46
N TYR A 30 -9.43 -0.73 8.42
CA TYR A 30 -10.61 -1.57 8.48
C TYR A 30 -11.55 -1.32 7.29
N ARG A 31 -11.81 -0.06 6.97
CA ARG A 31 -12.60 0.30 5.78
C ARG A 31 -11.95 -0.20 4.49
N ASN A 32 -10.63 -0.09 4.38
CA ASN A 32 -9.89 -0.64 3.24
C ASN A 32 -10.04 -2.17 3.17
N ALA A 33 -9.98 -2.86 4.29
CA ALA A 33 -10.19 -4.30 4.36
C ALA A 33 -11.56 -4.71 3.81
N LEU A 34 -12.61 -3.96 4.16
CA LEU A 34 -13.96 -4.20 3.64
C LEU A 34 -14.05 -4.00 2.13
N GLN A 35 -13.30 -3.07 1.57
CA GLN A 35 -13.29 -2.79 0.14
C GLN A 35 -12.42 -3.74 -0.67
N THR A 36 -11.31 -4.20 -0.09
CA THR A 36 -10.26 -4.92 -0.81
C THR A 36 -10.22 -6.41 -0.50
N GLY A 37 -10.80 -6.85 0.62
CA GLY A 37 -10.67 -8.22 1.08
C GLY A 37 -9.33 -8.55 1.73
N VAL A 38 -8.39 -7.61 1.79
CA VAL A 38 -7.12 -7.79 2.49
C VAL A 38 -7.35 -7.70 3.99
N ALA A 39 -6.81 -8.65 4.75
CA ALA A 39 -6.99 -8.69 6.20
C ALA A 39 -6.43 -7.44 6.88
N VAL A 40 -7.15 -6.93 7.89
CA VAL A 40 -6.71 -5.74 8.65
C VAL A 40 -5.33 -5.94 9.27
N SER A 41 -5.04 -7.14 9.79
CA SER A 41 -3.74 -7.47 10.39
C SER A 41 -2.58 -7.29 9.41
N GLU A 42 -2.77 -7.66 8.17
CA GLU A 42 -1.76 -7.49 7.11
C GLU A 42 -1.57 -6.01 6.77
N SER A 43 -2.64 -5.25 6.75
CA SER A 43 -2.59 -3.80 6.53
C SER A 43 -1.91 -3.07 7.70
N VAL A 44 -2.13 -3.52 8.94
CA VAL A 44 -1.43 -3.01 10.12
C VAL A 44 0.08 -3.28 10.01
N ASP A 45 0.46 -4.48 9.60
CA ASP A 45 1.87 -4.83 9.37
C ASP A 45 2.50 -3.92 8.32
N ALA A 46 1.84 -3.73 7.20
CA ALA A 46 2.30 -2.85 6.12
C ALA A 46 2.45 -1.40 6.62
N PHE A 47 1.43 -0.88 7.28
CA PHE A 47 1.45 0.47 7.86
C PHE A 47 2.65 0.65 8.80
N GLN A 48 2.87 -0.30 9.70
CA GLN A 48 3.94 -0.25 10.67
C GLN A 48 5.32 -0.18 10.00
N ARG A 49 5.53 -1.00 8.98
CA ARG A 49 6.79 -1.03 8.22
C ARG A 49 7.01 0.22 7.39
N PHE A 50 5.97 0.71 6.70
CA PHE A 50 6.06 1.98 5.98
C PHE A 50 6.32 3.16 6.91
N SER A 51 5.79 3.14 8.13
CA SER A 51 6.00 4.20 9.13
C SER A 51 7.45 4.35 9.52
N ILE A 52 8.26 3.29 9.48
CA ILE A 52 9.70 3.34 9.75
C ILE A 52 10.39 4.23 8.71
N ALA A 53 10.15 3.98 7.42
CA ALA A 53 10.70 4.80 6.34
C ALA A 53 10.10 6.22 6.32
N ALA A 54 8.81 6.33 6.65
CA ALA A 54 8.08 7.60 6.66
C ALA A 54 8.68 8.61 7.64
N ARG A 55 9.15 8.17 8.80
CA ARG A 55 9.79 9.05 9.79
C ARG A 55 11.02 9.75 9.23
N GLU A 56 11.81 9.06 8.44
CA GLU A 56 13.05 9.60 7.86
C GLU A 56 12.79 10.69 6.83
N ILE A 57 11.67 10.62 6.12
CA ILE A 57 11.31 11.61 5.08
C ILE A 57 10.27 12.62 5.54
N GLY A 58 9.81 12.54 6.79
CA GLY A 58 8.80 13.45 7.33
C GLY A 58 7.39 13.21 6.81
N ALA A 59 7.06 12.02 6.32
CA ALA A 59 5.72 11.68 5.89
C ALA A 59 4.77 11.49 7.08
N THR A 60 3.53 11.91 6.94
CA THR A 60 2.51 11.81 7.98
C THR A 60 1.86 10.44 8.03
N SER A 61 1.24 10.09 9.16
CA SER A 61 0.44 8.87 9.29
C SER A 61 -0.69 8.80 8.27
N ASP A 62 -1.33 9.91 7.97
CA ASP A 62 -2.39 9.98 6.95
C ASP A 62 -1.86 9.64 5.56
N GLN A 63 -0.67 10.14 5.20
CA GLN A 63 -0.03 9.80 3.94
C GLN A 63 0.29 8.31 3.85
N VAL A 64 0.76 7.70 4.93
CA VAL A 64 1.06 6.26 4.97
C VAL A 64 -0.21 5.43 4.85
N VAL A 65 -1.29 5.78 5.56
CA VAL A 65 -2.60 5.11 5.44
C VAL A 65 -3.11 5.17 4.00
N ARG A 66 -3.03 6.33 3.38
CA ARG A 66 -3.48 6.52 1.99
C ARG A 66 -2.62 5.72 1.02
N LEU A 67 -1.33 5.64 1.28
CA LEU A 67 -0.44 4.79 0.47
C LEU A 67 -0.84 3.32 0.58
N VAL A 68 -0.99 2.78 1.78
CA VAL A 68 -1.39 1.37 1.98
C VAL A 68 -2.70 1.06 1.27
N GLY A 69 -3.73 1.89 1.48
CA GLY A 69 -5.02 1.71 0.82
C GLY A 69 -4.95 1.84 -0.70
N GLY A 70 -4.15 2.78 -1.19
CA GLY A 70 -3.93 3.00 -2.61
C GLY A 70 -3.25 1.82 -3.29
N LEU A 71 -2.20 1.28 -2.67
CA LEU A 71 -1.49 0.09 -3.16
C LEU A 71 -2.43 -1.11 -3.29
N GLN A 72 -3.25 -1.35 -2.28
CA GLN A 72 -4.19 -2.46 -2.26
C GLN A 72 -5.24 -2.31 -3.38
N ARG A 73 -5.80 -1.12 -3.56
CA ARG A 73 -6.79 -0.86 -4.62
C ARG A 73 -6.19 -1.00 -6.02
N VAL A 74 -5.01 -0.47 -6.24
CA VAL A 74 -4.29 -0.59 -7.53
C VAL A 74 -4.03 -2.05 -7.86
N ALA A 75 -3.59 -2.84 -6.89
CA ALA A 75 -3.32 -4.24 -7.08
C ALA A 75 -4.58 -5.04 -7.43
N ILE A 76 -5.70 -4.74 -6.78
CA ILE A 76 -7.00 -5.38 -7.09
C ILE A 76 -7.42 -5.09 -8.53
N VAL A 77 -7.34 -3.83 -8.96
CA VAL A 77 -7.69 -3.45 -10.33
C VAL A 77 -6.75 -4.09 -11.33
N SER A 78 -5.52 -4.35 -10.96
CA SER A 78 -4.54 -5.09 -11.78
C SER A 78 -4.80 -6.61 -11.80
N GLY A 79 -5.80 -7.10 -11.07
CA GLY A 79 -6.16 -8.52 -11.04
C GLY A 79 -5.36 -9.37 -10.07
N ALA A 80 -4.61 -8.75 -9.14
CA ALA A 80 -3.83 -9.49 -8.14
C ALA A 80 -4.75 -10.14 -7.10
N SER A 81 -4.37 -11.33 -6.63
CA SER A 81 -5.03 -11.97 -5.50
C SER A 81 -4.71 -11.24 -4.19
N THR A 82 -5.53 -11.46 -3.16
CA THR A 82 -5.28 -10.87 -1.84
C THR A 82 -3.92 -11.27 -1.28
N GLN A 83 -3.47 -12.48 -1.54
CA GLN A 83 -2.15 -12.97 -1.13
C GLN A 83 -1.02 -12.25 -1.86
N GLU A 84 -1.16 -12.08 -3.16
CA GLU A 84 -0.18 -11.33 -3.97
C GLU A 84 -0.09 -9.87 -3.53
N ILE A 85 -1.24 -9.24 -3.23
CA ILE A 85 -1.31 -7.87 -2.73
C ILE A 85 -0.56 -7.74 -1.41
N SER A 86 -0.85 -8.60 -0.45
CA SER A 86 -0.21 -8.58 0.86
C SER A 86 1.30 -8.80 0.75
N SER A 87 1.72 -9.77 -0.04
CA SER A 87 3.13 -10.09 -0.26
C SER A 87 3.88 -8.92 -0.90
N ALA A 88 3.35 -8.37 -1.99
CA ALA A 88 3.98 -7.24 -2.68
C ALA A 88 4.05 -5.99 -1.80
N THR A 89 2.98 -5.70 -1.07
CA THR A 89 2.91 -4.54 -0.16
C THR A 89 3.95 -4.66 0.95
N LEU A 90 4.08 -5.85 1.56
CA LEU A 90 5.06 -6.09 2.62
C LEU A 90 6.49 -6.02 2.08
N GLN A 91 6.75 -6.59 0.91
CA GLN A 91 8.07 -6.51 0.27
C GLN A 91 8.47 -5.07 -0.03
N LEU A 92 7.55 -4.26 -0.54
CA LEU A 92 7.79 -2.85 -0.77
C LEU A 92 8.09 -2.10 0.54
N ALA A 93 7.30 -2.35 1.57
CA ALA A 93 7.51 -1.74 2.88
C ALA A 93 8.87 -2.12 3.47
N GLN A 94 9.27 -3.38 3.37
CA GLN A 94 10.58 -3.86 3.81
C GLN A 94 11.73 -3.21 3.03
N ALA A 95 11.58 -3.11 1.71
CA ALA A 95 12.58 -2.47 0.85
C ALA A 95 12.81 -1.01 1.24
N LEU A 96 11.73 -0.26 1.45
CA LEU A 96 11.81 1.14 1.87
C LEU A 96 12.42 1.28 3.27
N ALA A 97 12.06 0.40 4.20
CA ALA A 97 12.65 0.38 5.54
C ALA A 97 14.14 0.04 5.52
N SER A 98 14.58 -0.79 4.58
CA SER A 98 16.00 -1.13 4.41
C SER A 98 16.82 -0.03 3.73
N GLY A 99 16.17 0.93 3.10
CA GLY A 99 16.78 2.10 2.48
C GLY A 99 16.92 2.04 0.96
N VAL A 100 16.74 0.87 0.33
CA VAL A 100 16.91 0.70 -1.13
C VAL A 100 15.88 -0.29 -1.66
N LEU A 101 15.23 0.08 -2.75
CA LEU A 101 14.37 -0.82 -3.51
C LEU A 101 15.23 -1.60 -4.52
N GLN A 102 15.47 -2.87 -4.23
CA GLN A 102 16.28 -3.75 -5.06
C GLN A 102 15.51 -4.23 -6.30
N GLY A 103 16.25 -4.78 -7.27
CA GLY A 103 15.64 -5.26 -8.51
C GLY A 103 14.60 -6.35 -8.33
N ASP A 104 14.76 -7.22 -7.34
CA ASP A 104 13.81 -8.30 -7.07
C ASP A 104 12.49 -7.78 -6.46
N GLU A 105 12.57 -6.85 -5.52
CA GLU A 105 11.37 -6.20 -4.96
C GLU A 105 10.66 -5.37 -6.02
N LEU A 106 11.41 -4.66 -6.86
CA LEU A 106 10.84 -3.90 -7.98
C LEU A 106 10.11 -4.83 -8.95
N ARG A 107 10.68 -5.99 -9.26
CA ARG A 107 10.03 -6.98 -10.12
C ARG A 107 8.69 -7.43 -9.54
N SER A 108 8.63 -7.70 -8.24
CA SER A 108 7.39 -8.09 -7.56
C SER A 108 6.31 -7.01 -7.70
N ILE A 109 6.70 -5.72 -7.57
CA ILE A 109 5.79 -4.59 -7.74
C ILE A 109 5.31 -4.49 -9.18
N LEU A 110 6.21 -4.64 -10.16
CA LEU A 110 5.87 -4.61 -11.58
C LEU A 110 4.86 -5.69 -11.97
N GLU A 111 4.99 -6.87 -11.36
CA GLU A 111 4.09 -8.00 -11.62
C GLU A 111 2.73 -7.84 -10.94
N ALA A 112 2.72 -7.46 -9.67
CA ALA A 112 1.50 -7.36 -8.87
C ALA A 112 0.76 -6.03 -9.08
N MET A 113 1.47 -4.95 -9.31
CA MET A 113 0.93 -3.59 -9.36
C MET A 113 1.52 -2.79 -10.54
N PRO A 114 1.27 -3.21 -11.80
CA PRO A 114 1.87 -2.54 -12.95
C PRO A 114 1.50 -1.06 -13.06
N LEU A 115 0.29 -0.68 -12.67
CA LEU A 115 -0.14 0.72 -12.68
C LEU A 115 0.65 1.57 -11.69
N LEU A 116 1.02 1.01 -10.55
CA LEU A 116 1.88 1.70 -9.57
C LEU A 116 3.28 1.89 -10.13
N ALA A 117 3.82 0.87 -10.79
CA ALA A 117 5.14 0.94 -11.41
C ALA A 117 5.19 2.01 -12.50
N GLU A 118 4.15 2.09 -13.34
CA GLU A 118 4.01 3.16 -14.34
C GLU A 118 3.93 4.54 -13.67
N GLY A 119 3.14 4.65 -12.60
CA GLY A 119 3.02 5.88 -11.82
C GLY A 119 4.33 6.30 -11.20
N LEU A 120 5.09 5.36 -10.63
CA LEU A 120 6.41 5.61 -10.06
C LEU A 120 7.40 6.09 -11.14
N ALA A 121 7.45 5.42 -12.28
CA ALA A 121 8.31 5.82 -13.40
C ALA A 121 7.97 7.24 -13.86
N ARG A 122 6.68 7.56 -13.97
CA ARG A 122 6.21 8.91 -14.34
C ARG A 122 6.67 9.96 -13.34
N GLU A 123 6.53 9.70 -12.04
CA GLU A 123 6.95 10.62 -10.99
C GLU A 123 8.47 10.84 -10.97
N LEU A 124 9.24 9.82 -11.32
CA LEU A 124 10.69 9.90 -11.41
C LEU A 124 11.18 10.45 -12.78
N GLY A 125 10.26 10.61 -13.74
CA GLY A 125 10.61 11.11 -15.07
C GLY A 125 11.42 10.12 -15.92
N VAL A 126 11.20 8.82 -15.72
CA VAL A 126 11.91 7.75 -16.43
C VAL A 126 10.93 6.77 -17.08
N SER A 127 11.42 5.99 -18.04
CA SER A 127 10.67 4.88 -18.62
C SER A 127 10.68 3.67 -17.66
N ILE A 128 9.81 2.71 -17.91
CA ILE A 128 9.80 1.44 -17.16
C ILE A 128 11.15 0.71 -17.30
N GLY A 129 11.73 0.72 -18.50
CA GLY A 129 13.06 0.13 -18.74
C GLY A 129 14.15 0.79 -17.92
N GLU A 130 14.13 2.11 -17.86
CA GLU A 130 15.08 2.88 -17.04
C GLU A 130 14.84 2.62 -15.54
N LEU A 131 13.58 2.50 -15.11
CA LEU A 131 13.25 2.17 -13.73
C LEU A 131 13.84 0.82 -13.34
N ARG A 132 13.71 -0.20 -14.20
CA ARG A 132 14.32 -1.52 -13.99
C ARG A 132 15.84 -1.44 -13.87
N LYS A 133 16.46 -0.65 -14.72
CA LYS A 133 17.90 -0.43 -14.71
C LYS A 133 18.36 0.21 -13.39
N LEU A 134 17.66 1.26 -12.95
CA LEU A 134 17.93 1.91 -11.67
C LEU A 134 17.78 0.93 -10.50
N GLY A 135 16.76 0.08 -10.52
CA GLY A 135 16.56 -0.96 -9.51
C GLY A 135 17.70 -1.97 -9.48
N SER A 136 18.15 -2.45 -10.64
CA SER A 136 19.26 -3.41 -10.75
C SER A 136 20.60 -2.82 -10.31
N GLU A 137 20.78 -1.51 -10.46
CA GLU A 137 22.00 -0.78 -10.08
C GLU A 137 21.97 -0.31 -8.61
N GLY A 138 20.90 -0.58 -7.86
CA GLY A 138 20.75 -0.17 -6.47
C GLY A 138 20.58 1.34 -6.29
N LYS A 139 20.11 2.05 -7.31
CA LYS A 139 19.94 3.51 -7.32
C LYS A 139 18.56 3.98 -6.86
N LEU A 140 17.60 3.06 -6.63
CA LEU A 140 16.27 3.39 -6.13
C LEU A 140 16.30 3.46 -4.61
N THR A 141 16.86 4.53 -4.07
CA THR A 141 16.93 4.75 -2.62
C THR A 141 15.57 5.14 -2.06
N ALA A 142 15.31 4.83 -0.79
CA ALA A 142 14.03 5.09 -0.13
C ALA A 142 13.67 6.58 -0.14
N ASP A 143 14.63 7.46 0.09
CA ASP A 143 14.43 8.91 0.07
C ASP A 143 14.03 9.44 -1.31
N THR A 144 14.41 8.76 -2.39
CA THR A 144 13.97 9.08 -3.76
C THR A 144 12.63 8.43 -4.11
N VAL A 145 12.47 7.15 -3.77
CA VAL A 145 11.32 6.32 -4.17
C VAL A 145 10.08 6.63 -3.33
N PHE A 146 10.22 6.79 -2.02
CA PHE A 146 9.06 6.90 -1.14
C PHE A 146 8.22 8.15 -1.42
N PRO A 147 8.78 9.36 -1.56
CA PRO A 147 7.99 10.52 -1.96
C PRO A 147 7.30 10.35 -3.32
N ALA A 148 7.97 9.71 -4.27
CA ALA A 148 7.40 9.41 -5.58
C ALA A 148 6.23 8.42 -5.50
N LEU A 149 6.34 7.40 -4.65
CA LEU A 149 5.25 6.45 -4.37
C LEU A 149 4.04 7.14 -3.72
N LEU A 150 4.27 8.03 -2.77
CA LEU A 150 3.19 8.80 -2.15
C LEU A 150 2.44 9.62 -3.20
N ARG A 151 3.15 10.31 -4.10
CA ARG A 151 2.53 11.09 -5.18
C ARG A 151 1.81 10.22 -6.19
N ALA A 152 2.42 9.11 -6.60
CA ALA A 152 1.81 8.15 -7.52
C ALA A 152 0.53 7.54 -6.92
N GLY A 153 0.58 7.15 -5.64
CA GLY A 153 -0.57 6.62 -4.92
C GLY A 153 -1.71 7.63 -4.82
N GLU A 154 -1.41 8.88 -4.54
CA GLU A 154 -2.42 9.96 -4.50
C GLU A 154 -3.09 10.16 -5.85
N ARG A 155 -2.31 10.18 -6.93
CA ARG A 155 -2.87 10.33 -8.28
C ARG A 155 -3.76 9.15 -8.65
N LEU A 156 -3.32 7.94 -8.38
CA LEU A 156 -4.09 6.73 -8.68
C LEU A 156 -5.37 6.68 -7.85
N ASN A 157 -5.31 7.04 -6.57
CA ASN A 157 -6.51 7.16 -5.73
C ASN A 157 -7.51 8.16 -6.32
N GLY A 158 -7.03 9.31 -6.79
CA GLY A 158 -7.87 10.31 -7.43
C GLY A 158 -8.52 9.80 -8.71
N GLU A 159 -7.81 9.02 -9.52
CA GLU A 159 -8.33 8.39 -10.72
C GLU A 159 -9.41 7.35 -10.38
N PHE A 160 -9.19 6.55 -9.33
CA PHE A 160 -10.17 5.57 -8.84
C PHE A 160 -11.44 6.21 -8.30
N GLU A 161 -11.33 7.31 -7.58
CA GLU A 161 -12.48 8.06 -7.07
C GLU A 161 -13.32 8.66 -8.21
N ARG A 162 -12.70 8.99 -9.33
CA ARG A 162 -13.37 9.53 -10.53
C ARG A 162 -13.84 8.46 -11.49
N ALA A 163 -13.33 7.24 -11.39
CA ALA A 163 -13.77 6.13 -12.23
C ALA A 163 -15.24 5.80 -11.91
N PRO A 164 -16.06 5.48 -12.94
CA PRO A 164 -17.44 5.11 -12.67
C PRO A 164 -17.49 3.98 -11.66
N LEU A 165 -18.35 4.14 -10.66
CA LEU A 165 -18.57 3.25 -9.51
C LEU A 165 -18.80 1.76 -9.84
N SER A 166 -18.82 1.38 -11.13
CA SER A 166 -19.14 0.05 -11.62
C SER A 166 -18.17 -1.04 -11.17
N VAL A 167 -16.85 -0.75 -11.09
CA VAL A 167 -15.85 -1.76 -10.74
C VAL A 167 -15.78 -1.96 -9.22
N GLY A 168 -15.74 -0.89 -8.46
CA GLY A 168 -15.73 -0.96 -6.99
C GLY A 168 -17.01 -1.54 -6.39
N ARG A 169 -18.17 -1.24 -6.98
CA ARG A 169 -19.46 -1.81 -6.56
C ARG A 169 -19.58 -3.28 -6.92
N ALA A 170 -19.16 -3.67 -8.11
CA ALA A 170 -19.17 -5.07 -8.53
C ALA A 170 -18.26 -5.90 -7.61
N PHE A 171 -17.10 -5.38 -7.23
CA PHE A 171 -16.16 -6.04 -6.33
C PHE A 171 -16.70 -6.12 -4.90
N GLY A 172 -17.28 -5.04 -4.37
CA GLY A 172 -17.91 -5.01 -3.06
C GLY A 172 -19.11 -5.95 -2.98
N GLN A 173 -19.88 -6.08 -4.04
CA GLN A 173 -21.00 -7.02 -4.14
C GLN A 173 -20.54 -8.47 -4.22
N LEU A 174 -19.45 -8.74 -4.93
CA LEU A 174 -18.86 -10.09 -5.01
C LEU A 174 -18.29 -10.55 -3.67
N THR A 175 -17.60 -9.67 -2.94
CA THR A 175 -17.08 -9.99 -1.60
C THR A 175 -18.20 -10.15 -0.58
N ALA A 176 -19.21 -9.30 -0.59
CA ALA A 176 -20.38 -9.41 0.28
C ALA A 176 -21.19 -10.68 -0.01
N ALA A 177 -21.30 -11.07 -1.28
CA ALA A 177 -21.96 -12.31 -1.67
C ALA A 177 -21.14 -13.54 -1.23
N ALA A 178 -19.82 -13.49 -1.32
CA ALA A 178 -18.94 -14.56 -0.86
C ALA A 178 -19.01 -14.75 0.67
N ASP A 179 -19.09 -13.65 1.42
CA ASP A 179 -19.23 -13.69 2.88
C ASP A 179 -20.60 -14.24 3.34
N GLN A 180 -21.63 -14.14 2.51
CA GLN A 180 -22.95 -14.72 2.79
C GLN A 180 -23.01 -16.23 2.54
N PHE A 181 -22.09 -16.79 1.77
CA PHE A 181 -22.02 -18.22 1.46
C PHE A 181 -21.03 -19.02 2.33
N LEU A 182 -20.30 -18.36 3.19
CA LEU A 182 -19.38 -18.97 4.16
C LEU A 182 -19.95 -18.90 5.58
#